data_67fec761d105f864fb7d71831a265fad
#
_entry.id   67fec761d105f864fb7d71831a265fad
#
_cell.length_a   1.000
_cell.length_b   1.000
_cell.length_c   1.000
_cell.angle_alpha   90.00
_cell.angle_beta   90.00
_cell.angle_gamma   90.00
#
_symmetry.space_group_name_H-M   'P 1'
#
loop_
_entity.id
_entity.type
_entity.pdbx_description
1 polymer ?
#
loop_
_entity_poly.entity_id
_entity_poly.type
_entity_poly.pdbx_seq_one_letter_code
_entity_poly.pdbx_strand_id
1 'polypeptide(L)'
;MKFLSILFAVLFLSLPLKAYELLMFSVSNCIYCIKFHEEVLPTYSETEYADTLPLTIIDNADIPEWFQTAYEEGRIQNIKGTPTFIIFDTESQAEIDRFVGYSGKEWFYERVAYWVKHHEEYYGQ
;
A
#
# COMPACT_ATOMS: atom_id res chain seq x y z
N MET A 1 -31.12 -17.06 35.70
CA MET A 1 -30.14 -17.44 35.68
C MET A 1 -29.47 -17.84 34.58
N LYS A 2 -29.66 -17.90 33.66
CA LYS A 2 -29.06 -18.35 32.64
C LYS A 2 -28.77 -17.39 31.62
N PHE A 3 -28.85 -16.26 31.84
CA PHE A 3 -28.66 -15.38 30.80
C PHE A 3 -27.32 -14.94 30.65
N LEU A 4 -26.46 -15.23 31.45
CA LEU A 4 -25.22 -14.70 31.36
C LEU A 4 -24.44 -15.04 30.24
N SER A 5 -24.69 -16.06 29.68
CA SER A 5 -23.79 -16.50 28.68
C SER A 5 -23.82 -15.74 27.46
N ILE A 6 -24.70 -14.94 27.29
CA ILE A 6 -24.74 -14.33 26.07
C ILE A 6 -23.82 -13.28 25.86
N LEU A 7 -23.23 -12.80 26.84
CA LEU A 7 -22.44 -11.74 26.66
C LEU A 7 -21.21 -11.90 26.04
N PHE A 8 -20.72 -12.99 25.88
CA PHE A 8 -19.49 -13.10 25.39
C PHE A 8 -19.28 -12.95 24.03
N ALA A 9 -20.15 -13.15 23.25
CA ALA A 9 -19.95 -13.17 21.88
C ALA A 9 -19.43 -11.97 21.28
N VAL A 10 -19.48 -10.94 21.97
CA VAL A 10 -19.17 -9.80 21.35
C VAL A 10 -17.83 -9.35 21.35
N LEU A 11 -17.05 -9.98 22.05
CA LEU A 11 -15.84 -9.47 22.21
C LEU A 11 -14.84 -9.58 21.27
N PHE A 12 -14.91 -10.29 20.37
CA PHE A 12 -13.83 -10.43 19.55
C PHE A 12 -13.80 -9.77 18.37
N LEU A 13 -14.48 -8.96 18.18
CA LEU A 13 -14.51 -8.49 16.98
C LEU A 13 -13.63 -7.51 16.57
N SER A 14 -12.96 -6.92 17.33
CA SER A 14 -12.34 -5.81 16.88
C SER A 14 -10.92 -5.87 16.84
N LEU A 15 -10.33 -6.72 16.26
CA LEU A 15 -8.94 -6.67 16.11
C LEU A 15 -8.56 -5.70 15.09
N PRO A 16 -7.85 -4.71 15.40
CA PRO A 16 -7.45 -3.77 14.42
C PRO A 16 -6.40 -4.41 13.60
N LEU A 17 -6.58 -4.46 12.37
CA LEU A 17 -5.59 -4.94 11.54
C LEU A 17 -4.75 -3.79 11.13
N LYS A 18 -3.47 -3.88 11.39
CA LYS A 18 -2.62 -2.92 10.93
C LYS A 18 -2.62 -3.03 9.51
N ALA A 19 -2.99 -2.07 8.82
CA ALA A 19 -3.14 -2.15 7.41
C ALA A 19 -2.20 -1.18 6.74
N TYR A 20 -1.48 -1.70 5.77
CA TYR A 20 -0.65 -0.90 4.92
C TYR A 20 -1.12 -1.13 3.49
N GLU A 21 -0.87 -0.17 2.61
CA GLU A 21 -1.16 -0.34 1.20
C GLU A 21 0.03 0.09 0.39
N LEU A 22 0.24 -0.53 -0.75
CA LEU A 22 1.26 -0.09 -1.68
C LEU A 22 0.53 0.70 -2.76
N LEU A 23 0.79 1.99 -2.84
CA LEU A 23 0.17 2.84 -3.84
C LEU A 23 1.16 3.04 -4.96
N MET A 24 0.73 2.81 -6.21
CA MET A 24 1.60 3.06 -7.34
C MET A 24 1.05 4.25 -8.10
N PHE A 25 1.76 5.38 -8.04
CA PHE A 25 1.36 6.56 -8.77
C PHE A 25 1.82 6.40 -10.22
N SER A 26 0.88 6.44 -11.14
CA SER A 26 1.09 6.07 -12.52
C SER A 26 0.64 7.16 -13.47
N VAL A 27 1.37 7.30 -14.58
CA VAL A 27 1.03 8.26 -15.61
C VAL A 27 0.96 7.50 -16.94
N SER A 28 0.01 7.84 -17.78
CA SER A 28 -0.28 7.05 -18.96
C SER A 28 0.85 6.98 -19.99
N ASN A 29 1.66 8.02 -20.09
CA ASN A 29 2.74 8.02 -21.07
C ASN A 29 4.10 7.63 -20.47
N CYS A 30 4.10 7.00 -19.33
CA CYS A 30 5.32 6.60 -18.66
C CYS A 30 5.65 5.17 -19.06
N ILE A 31 6.77 4.98 -19.75
CA ILE A 31 7.13 3.65 -20.25
C ILE A 31 7.36 2.67 -19.12
N TYR A 32 7.92 3.13 -18.00
CA TYR A 32 8.17 2.25 -16.85
C TYR A 32 6.87 1.88 -16.13
N CYS A 33 5.89 2.79 -16.14
CA CYS A 33 4.57 2.49 -15.61
C CYS A 33 3.90 1.42 -16.46
N ILE A 34 4.02 1.53 -17.79
CA ILE A 34 3.46 0.57 -18.71
C ILE A 34 4.09 -0.80 -18.49
N LYS A 35 5.41 -0.84 -18.31
CA LYS A 35 6.08 -2.10 -18.08
C LYS A 35 5.61 -2.75 -16.78
N PHE A 36 5.45 -1.97 -15.74
CA PHE A 36 4.95 -2.50 -14.47
C PHE A 36 3.55 -3.09 -14.66
N HIS A 37 2.69 -2.38 -15.39
CA HIS A 37 1.33 -2.87 -15.62
C HIS A 37 1.33 -4.19 -16.38
N GLU A 38 2.30 -4.41 -17.23
CA GLU A 38 2.38 -5.64 -17.99
C GLU A 38 3.04 -6.77 -17.22
N GLU A 39 4.07 -6.46 -16.46
CA GLU A 39 4.90 -7.50 -15.86
C GLU A 39 4.51 -7.88 -14.43
N VAL A 40 3.97 -6.97 -13.68
CA VAL A 40 3.70 -7.20 -12.26
C VAL A 40 2.21 -7.18 -11.93
N LEU A 41 1.50 -6.18 -12.41
CA LEU A 41 0.12 -5.97 -12.02
C LEU A 41 -0.77 -7.20 -12.20
N PRO A 42 -0.68 -7.95 -13.31
CA PRO A 42 -1.61 -9.06 -13.51
C PRO A 42 -1.53 -10.15 -12.45
N THR A 43 -0.39 -10.31 -11.81
CA THR A 43 -0.22 -11.39 -10.85
C THR A 43 0.15 -10.95 -9.45
N TYR A 44 0.26 -9.65 -9.21
CA TYR A 44 0.68 -9.19 -7.88
C TYR A 44 -0.25 -9.70 -6.78
N SER A 45 -1.55 -9.71 -7.02
CA SER A 45 -2.51 -10.12 -6.00
C SER A 45 -2.39 -11.60 -5.63
N GLU A 46 -1.68 -12.38 -6.45
CA GLU A 46 -1.48 -13.78 -6.16
C GLU A 46 -0.21 -14.02 -5.37
N THR A 47 0.56 -13.00 -5.08
CA THR A 47 1.81 -13.16 -4.33
C THR A 47 1.55 -13.08 -2.84
N GLU A 48 2.48 -13.59 -2.06
CA GLU A 48 2.36 -13.51 -0.62
C GLU A 48 2.44 -12.07 -0.15
N TYR A 49 3.05 -11.19 -0.92
CA TYR A 49 3.20 -9.81 -0.49
C TYR A 49 1.88 -9.05 -0.49
N ALA A 50 0.94 -9.46 -1.31
CA ALA A 50 -0.34 -8.78 -1.41
C ALA A 50 -1.16 -8.81 -0.11
N ASP A 51 -0.87 -9.77 0.75
CA ASP A 51 -1.58 -9.84 2.04
C ASP A 51 -1.15 -8.69 2.96
N THR A 52 0.12 -8.36 2.96
CA THR A 52 0.63 -7.27 3.81
C THR A 52 0.54 -5.93 3.10
N LEU A 53 0.77 -5.93 1.79
CA LEU A 53 0.77 -4.72 1.00
C LEU A 53 -0.11 -4.88 -0.23
N PRO A 54 -1.42 -4.79 -0.06
CA PRO A 54 -2.29 -4.81 -1.25
C PRO A 54 -1.97 -3.59 -2.13
N LEU A 55 -2.04 -3.78 -3.42
CA LEU A 55 -1.62 -2.76 -4.38
C LEU A 55 -2.82 -1.97 -4.90
N THR A 56 -2.70 -0.66 -4.89
CA THR A 56 -3.69 0.24 -5.47
C THR A 56 -2.99 1.14 -6.46
N ILE A 57 -3.54 1.25 -7.65
CA ILE A 57 -2.99 2.13 -8.67
C ILE A 57 -3.63 3.51 -8.52
N ILE A 58 -2.81 4.53 -8.44
CA ILE A 58 -3.27 5.92 -8.43
C ILE A 58 -2.97 6.49 -9.81
N ASP A 59 -4.00 6.66 -10.62
CA ASP A 59 -3.84 7.14 -11.97
C ASP A 59 -3.84 8.67 -11.95
N ASN A 60 -2.82 9.28 -12.48
CA ASN A 60 -2.71 10.73 -12.49
C ASN A 60 -3.89 11.40 -13.20
N ALA A 61 -4.56 10.70 -14.09
CA ALA A 61 -5.72 11.26 -14.79
C ALA A 61 -7.00 11.19 -13.97
N ASP A 62 -7.00 10.47 -12.86
CA ASP A 62 -8.20 10.30 -12.06
C ASP A 62 -7.81 10.05 -10.61
N ILE A 63 -7.28 11.07 -9.97
CA ILE A 63 -6.76 10.95 -8.61
C ILE A 63 -7.91 10.90 -7.61
N PRO A 64 -7.94 9.87 -6.74
CA PRO A 64 -9.00 9.81 -5.74
C PRO A 64 -8.96 10.98 -4.78
N GLU A 65 -10.12 11.37 -4.31
CA GLU A 65 -10.22 12.50 -3.40
C GLU A 65 -9.41 12.29 -2.13
N TRP A 66 -9.41 11.09 -1.58
CA TRP A 66 -8.66 10.84 -0.35
C TRP A 66 -7.15 11.02 -0.55
N PHE A 67 -6.65 10.68 -1.75
CA PHE A 67 -5.24 10.85 -2.05
C PHE A 67 -4.92 12.34 -2.18
N GLN A 68 -5.78 13.07 -2.88
CA GLN A 68 -5.60 14.50 -3.05
C GLN A 68 -5.60 15.20 -1.69
N THR A 69 -6.50 14.82 -0.80
CA THR A 69 -6.57 15.39 0.53
C THR A 69 -5.30 15.10 1.33
N ALA A 70 -4.85 13.86 1.28
CA ALA A 70 -3.62 13.49 2.00
C ALA A 70 -2.42 14.27 1.47
N TYR A 71 -2.38 14.48 0.15
CA TYR A 71 -1.30 15.22 -0.44
C TYR A 71 -1.36 16.70 0.00
N GLU A 72 -2.52 17.30 -0.03
CA GLU A 72 -2.67 18.68 0.36
C GLU A 72 -2.36 18.93 1.83
N GLU A 73 -2.61 17.94 2.65
CA GLU A 73 -2.34 18.06 4.07
C GLU A 73 -0.91 17.65 4.44
N GLY A 74 -0.10 17.29 3.46
CA GLY A 74 1.28 16.95 3.73
C GLY A 74 1.50 15.53 4.21
N ARG A 75 0.47 14.69 4.15
CA ARG A 75 0.60 13.29 4.57
C ARG A 75 1.16 12.41 3.47
N ILE A 76 1.14 12.88 2.23
CA ILE A 76 1.82 12.26 1.11
C ILE A 76 2.75 13.32 0.53
N GLN A 77 3.99 12.96 0.32
CA GLN A 77 5.00 13.89 -0.15
C GLN A 77 4.88 14.13 -1.65
N ASN A 78 5.52 15.16 -2.16
CA ASN A 78 5.52 15.46 -3.57
C ASN A 78 5.93 14.27 -4.41
N ILE A 79 5.27 14.10 -5.55
CA ILE A 79 5.62 13.06 -6.52
C ILE A 79 6.64 13.65 -7.47
N LYS A 80 7.83 13.07 -7.49
CA LYS A 80 8.90 13.59 -8.29
C LYS A 80 9.34 12.72 -9.45
N GLY A 81 8.73 11.64 -9.67
CA GLY A 81 9.06 10.75 -10.79
C GLY A 81 8.01 9.67 -10.88
N THR A 82 7.96 8.97 -11.99
CA THR A 82 6.97 7.92 -12.18
C THR A 82 7.61 6.67 -12.74
N PRO A 83 7.17 5.52 -12.30
CA PRO A 83 6.17 5.36 -11.24
C PRO A 83 6.76 5.66 -9.86
N THR A 84 5.95 6.12 -8.93
CA THR A 84 6.35 6.24 -7.53
C THR A 84 5.51 5.24 -6.74
N PHE A 85 6.20 4.44 -5.94
CA PHE A 85 5.53 3.47 -5.10
C PHE A 85 5.56 3.98 -3.67
N ILE A 86 4.41 4.15 -3.07
CA ILE A 86 4.28 4.71 -1.73
C ILE A 86 3.75 3.65 -0.81
N ILE A 87 4.42 3.43 0.32
CA ILE A 87 3.87 2.58 1.35
C ILE A 87 3.06 3.46 2.28
N PHE A 88 1.78 3.20 2.32
CA PHE A 88 0.80 4.05 2.98
C PHE A 88 0.24 3.35 4.18
N ASP A 89 0.27 4.02 5.33
CA ASP A 89 -0.28 3.47 6.56
C ASP A 89 -1.74 3.90 6.61
N THR A 90 -2.66 2.97 6.54
CA THR A 90 -4.07 3.30 6.50
C THR A 90 -4.60 3.77 7.85
N GLU A 91 -3.88 3.51 8.93
CA GLU A 91 -4.32 3.96 10.21
C GLU A 91 -4.03 5.45 10.36
N SER A 92 -2.82 5.90 10.08
CA SER A 92 -2.47 7.30 10.16
C SER A 92 -2.82 8.06 8.89
N GLN A 93 -3.19 7.35 7.83
CA GLN A 93 -3.52 7.95 6.54
C GLN A 93 -2.33 8.75 5.99
N ALA A 94 -1.15 8.18 6.10
CA ALA A 94 0.08 8.88 5.72
C ALA A 94 1.09 7.94 5.05
N GLU A 95 1.91 8.52 4.21
CA GLU A 95 3.00 7.82 3.61
C GLU A 95 4.07 7.54 4.68
N ILE A 96 4.59 6.33 4.73
CA ILE A 96 5.65 6.02 5.68
C ILE A 96 6.94 5.63 4.96
N ASP A 97 6.90 5.31 3.68
CA ASP A 97 8.08 5.01 2.92
C ASP A 97 7.75 5.09 1.43
N ARG A 98 8.75 5.12 0.58
CA ARG A 98 8.53 5.12 -0.87
C ARG A 98 9.75 4.65 -1.62
N PHE A 99 9.55 4.20 -2.83
CA PHE A 99 10.64 4.03 -3.78
C PHE A 99 10.14 4.48 -5.15
N VAL A 100 11.06 4.93 -5.98
CA VAL A 100 10.71 5.55 -7.24
C VAL A 100 11.35 4.78 -8.39
N GLY A 101 10.58 4.59 -9.44
CA GLY A 101 11.08 3.95 -10.64
C GLY A 101 10.71 2.48 -10.70
N TYR A 102 10.98 1.88 -11.84
CA TYR A 102 10.74 0.46 -12.03
C TYR A 102 11.84 -0.08 -12.92
N SER A 103 12.67 -0.94 -12.38
CA SER A 103 13.80 -1.51 -13.10
C SER A 103 13.62 -3.01 -13.30
N GLY A 104 12.40 -3.46 -13.46
CA GLY A 104 12.10 -4.86 -13.73
C GLY A 104 11.46 -5.55 -12.56
N LYS A 105 10.90 -6.72 -12.87
CA LYS A 105 10.13 -7.46 -11.91
C LYS A 105 10.94 -7.88 -10.72
N GLU A 106 12.17 -8.37 -10.92
CA GLU A 106 12.98 -8.81 -9.83
C GLU A 106 13.34 -7.66 -8.90
N TRP A 107 13.74 -6.53 -9.46
CA TRP A 107 14.08 -5.34 -8.66
C TRP A 107 12.90 -4.91 -7.82
N PHE A 108 11.70 -4.91 -8.42
CA PHE A 108 10.49 -4.50 -7.72
C PHE A 108 10.22 -5.43 -6.54
N TYR A 109 10.26 -6.73 -6.78
CA TYR A 109 9.95 -7.66 -5.70
C TYR A 109 11.03 -7.69 -4.61
N GLU A 110 12.26 -7.34 -4.93
CA GLU A 110 13.28 -7.18 -3.90
C GLU A 110 12.93 -6.02 -2.97
N ARG A 111 12.42 -4.92 -3.52
CA ARG A 111 12.02 -3.78 -2.70
C ARG A 111 10.85 -4.13 -1.80
N VAL A 112 9.85 -4.77 -2.37
CA VAL A 112 8.65 -5.15 -1.63
C VAL A 112 9.00 -6.17 -0.56
N ALA A 113 9.78 -7.17 -0.93
CA ALA A 113 10.15 -8.22 0.02
C ALA A 113 10.95 -7.66 1.19
N TYR A 114 11.87 -6.75 0.89
CA TYR A 114 12.67 -6.14 1.95
C TYR A 114 11.75 -5.40 2.92
N TRP A 115 10.82 -4.62 2.41
CA TRP A 115 9.93 -3.87 3.28
C TRP A 115 9.04 -4.79 4.10
N VAL A 116 8.46 -5.79 3.47
CA VAL A 116 7.57 -6.71 4.18
C VAL A 116 8.33 -7.43 5.29
N LYS A 117 9.59 -7.79 5.03
CA LYS A 117 10.35 -8.50 6.02
C LYS A 117 10.76 -7.62 7.18
N HIS A 118 11.02 -6.36 6.95
CA HIS A 118 11.59 -5.51 7.99
C HIS A 118 10.62 -4.49 8.60
N HIS A 119 9.39 -4.41 8.12
CA HIS A 119 8.51 -3.34 8.58
C HIS A 119 8.23 -3.39 10.07
N GLU A 120 8.21 -4.58 10.65
CA GLU A 120 7.96 -4.67 12.07
C GLU A 120 9.09 -4.09 12.88
N GLU A 121 10.30 -4.09 12.37
CA GLU A 121 11.41 -3.53 13.08
C GLU A 121 11.31 -2.01 13.12
N TYR A 122 10.74 -1.38 12.10
CA TYR A 122 10.71 0.05 12.02
C TYR A 122 9.35 0.65 12.38
N TYR A 123 8.29 -0.04 12.10
CA TYR A 123 6.96 0.56 12.22
C TYR A 123 6.01 -0.26 13.07
N GLY A 124 6.36 -1.43 13.43
CA GLY A 124 5.47 -2.36 14.13
C GLY A 124 5.33 -2.11 15.60
N GLN A 125 6.00 -1.09 16.11
CA GLN A 125 5.89 -0.88 17.49
C GLN A 125 4.73 0.01 17.78
#